data_0edaffc89586e5c987de4d4ee31f262e
#
_entry.id   0edaffc89586e5c987de4d4ee31f262e
#
_cell.length_a   1.000
_cell.length_b   1.000
_cell.length_c   1.000
_cell.angle_alpha   90.00
_cell.angle_beta   90.00
_cell.angle_gamma   90.00
#
_symmetry.space_group_name_H-M   'P 1'
#
loop_
_entity.id
_entity.type
_entity.pdbx_description
1 polymer ?
#
loop_
_entity_poly.entity_id
_entity_poly.type
_entity_poly.pdbx_seq_one_letter_code
_entity_poly.pdbx_strand_id
1 'polypeptide(L)'
;MDDLRFVQEVVAKTVTPAWVHHVPKNFGEKGAGSIKADEWHLLATIYLPIALVLLWAERVGNDAAHFRQLLEHSMALFQAATIVSRYTSSKSRAAAYRDLIKHWLGNLQDLYPHTKTPRTRTNPHYAMHIYHFLLLFGPAISWWAFPVERLIGQLGKINSNDHLGGRSLSMHLYVIRINLSLQANMKQRL
;
A
#
# COMPACT_ATOMS: atom_id res chain seq x y z
N MET A 1 -22.70 -15.70 5.64
CA MET A 1 -21.39 -15.41 6.25
C MET A 1 -21.13 -13.93 5.97
N ASP A 2 -20.66 -13.18 6.94
CA ASP A 2 -20.31 -11.77 6.75
C ASP A 2 -19.09 -11.69 5.83
N ASP A 3 -19.18 -10.94 4.74
CA ASP A 3 -18.12 -10.83 3.73
C ASP A 3 -16.77 -10.42 4.35
N LEU A 4 -16.80 -9.54 5.36
CA LEU A 4 -15.60 -9.13 6.09
C LEU A 4 -14.94 -10.32 6.82
N ARG A 5 -15.72 -11.13 7.50
CA ARG A 5 -15.21 -12.33 8.21
C ARG A 5 -14.60 -13.35 7.25
N PHE A 6 -15.22 -13.52 6.08
CA PHE A 6 -14.65 -14.39 5.05
C PHE A 6 -13.26 -13.88 4.59
N VAL A 7 -13.14 -12.59 4.32
CA VAL A 7 -11.86 -11.98 3.93
C VAL A 7 -10.81 -12.12 5.04
N GLN A 8 -11.18 -11.88 6.29
CA GLN A 8 -10.30 -12.09 7.46
C GLN A 8 -9.83 -13.54 7.58
N GLU A 9 -10.73 -14.51 7.33
CA GLU A 9 -10.41 -15.93 7.34
C GLU A 9 -9.43 -16.31 6.22
N VAL A 10 -9.63 -15.78 5.01
CA VAL A 10 -8.69 -15.98 3.90
C VAL A 10 -7.32 -15.39 4.24
N VAL A 11 -7.26 -14.19 4.80
CA VAL A 11 -6.00 -13.57 5.26
C VAL A 11 -5.31 -14.46 6.30
N ALA A 12 -6.06 -14.98 7.28
CA ALA A 12 -5.50 -15.80 8.34
C ALA A 12 -5.00 -17.17 7.86
N LYS A 13 -5.62 -17.74 6.81
CA LYS A 13 -5.28 -19.05 6.22
C LYS A 13 -4.22 -18.96 5.12
N THR A 14 -3.98 -17.77 4.56
CA THR A 14 -3.00 -17.60 3.49
C THR A 14 -1.59 -17.78 4.04
N VAL A 15 -0.90 -18.79 3.55
CA VAL A 15 0.51 -19.05 3.90
C VAL A 15 1.40 -18.16 3.03
N THR A 16 2.19 -17.33 3.69
CA THR A 16 3.15 -16.43 3.04
C THR A 16 4.57 -16.76 3.48
N PRO A 17 5.59 -16.47 2.64
CA PRO A 17 6.99 -16.62 3.05
C PRO A 17 7.33 -15.79 4.29
N ALA A 18 8.33 -16.21 5.06
CA ALA A 18 8.71 -15.61 6.35
C ALA A 18 9.12 -14.12 6.25
N TRP A 19 9.53 -13.64 5.09
CA TRP A 19 9.87 -12.21 4.87
C TRP A 19 8.65 -11.31 4.61
N VAL A 20 7.46 -11.88 4.40
CA VAL A 20 6.21 -11.12 4.25
C VAL A 20 5.66 -10.84 5.64
N HIS A 21 5.54 -9.55 5.98
CA HIS A 21 4.97 -9.14 7.26
C HIS A 21 3.50 -9.55 7.37
N HIS A 22 3.06 -9.82 8.59
CA HIS A 22 1.66 -10.13 8.84
C HIS A 22 0.80 -8.86 8.83
N VAL A 23 -0.39 -9.01 8.28
CA VAL A 23 -1.46 -8.01 8.36
C VAL A 23 -2.30 -8.29 9.61
N PRO A 24 -2.84 -7.26 10.31
CA PRO A 24 -3.75 -7.48 11.44
C PRO A 24 -4.92 -8.38 11.04
N LYS A 25 -5.13 -9.46 11.82
CA LYS A 25 -6.20 -10.45 11.52
C LYS A 25 -7.60 -9.88 11.67
N ASN A 26 -7.74 -8.82 12.47
CA ASN A 26 -8.99 -8.13 12.75
C ASN A 26 -9.15 -6.82 11.96
N PHE A 27 -8.45 -6.68 10.82
CA PHE A 27 -8.57 -5.46 10.01
C PHE A 27 -10.03 -5.21 9.60
N GLY A 28 -10.41 -3.92 9.54
CA GLY A 28 -11.78 -3.50 9.23
C GLY A 28 -12.75 -3.54 10.43
N GLU A 29 -12.36 -4.06 11.59
CA GLU A 29 -13.17 -4.02 12.80
C GLU A 29 -13.02 -2.70 13.56
N LYS A 30 -14.10 -2.33 14.27
CA LYS A 30 -14.07 -1.18 15.16
C LYS A 30 -13.11 -1.46 16.32
N GLY A 31 -11.99 -0.77 16.38
CA GLY A 31 -10.96 -0.98 17.40
C GLY A 31 -9.71 -1.72 16.91
N ALA A 32 -9.66 -2.18 15.65
CA ALA A 32 -8.45 -2.77 15.05
C ALA A 32 -7.26 -1.80 14.93
N GLY A 33 -7.50 -0.51 15.18
CA GLY A 33 -6.50 0.53 14.94
C GLY A 33 -6.38 0.95 13.48
N SER A 34 -5.43 1.81 13.18
CA SER A 34 -5.13 2.20 11.81
C SER A 34 -4.18 1.20 11.16
N ILE A 35 -4.55 0.73 9.98
CA ILE A 35 -3.68 -0.12 9.15
C ILE A 35 -2.52 0.76 8.64
N LYS A 36 -1.30 0.27 8.78
CA LYS A 36 -0.10 0.96 8.32
C LYS A 36 0.02 0.90 6.79
N ALA A 37 0.81 1.79 6.21
CA ALA A 37 0.97 1.88 4.76
C ALA A 37 1.55 0.60 4.13
N ASP A 38 2.51 -0.05 4.79
CA ASP A 38 3.07 -1.34 4.37
C ASP A 38 2.07 -2.51 4.50
N GLU A 39 1.22 -2.50 5.53
CA GLU A 39 0.13 -3.46 5.69
C GLU A 39 -0.94 -3.28 4.60
N TRP A 40 -1.30 -2.03 4.25
CA TRP A 40 -2.18 -1.73 3.12
C TRP A 40 -1.61 -2.22 1.79
N HIS A 41 -0.30 -2.06 1.60
CA HIS A 41 0.37 -2.57 0.42
C HIS A 41 0.24 -4.10 0.30
N LEU A 42 0.47 -4.84 1.38
CA LEU A 42 0.31 -6.29 1.40
C LEU A 42 -1.14 -6.72 1.21
N LEU A 43 -2.08 -6.03 1.85
CA LEU A 43 -3.51 -6.27 1.64
C LEU A 43 -3.89 -6.13 0.17
N ALA A 44 -3.52 -5.02 -0.46
CA ALA A 44 -3.91 -4.71 -1.83
C ALA A 44 -3.20 -5.56 -2.89
N THR A 45 -1.99 -6.07 -2.62
CA THR A 45 -1.20 -6.80 -3.63
C THR A 45 -1.24 -8.32 -3.47
N ILE A 46 -1.62 -8.83 -2.30
CA ILE A 46 -1.63 -10.27 -2.02
C ILE A 46 -3.01 -10.73 -1.51
N TYR A 47 -3.43 -10.24 -0.35
CA TYR A 47 -4.55 -10.86 0.37
C TYR A 47 -5.91 -10.54 -0.22
N LEU A 48 -6.22 -9.27 -0.47
CA LEU A 48 -7.52 -8.86 -1.02
C LEU A 48 -7.77 -9.38 -2.43
N PRO A 49 -6.80 -9.41 -3.36
CA PRO A 49 -7.02 -10.06 -4.66
C PRO A 49 -7.47 -11.51 -4.53
N ILE A 50 -6.80 -12.29 -3.67
CA ILE A 50 -7.17 -13.71 -3.44
C ILE A 50 -8.57 -13.80 -2.82
N ALA A 51 -8.80 -13.06 -1.74
CA ALA A 51 -10.05 -13.12 -0.99
C ALA A 51 -11.26 -12.71 -1.84
N LEU A 52 -11.15 -11.60 -2.60
CA LEU A 52 -12.27 -11.11 -3.42
C LEU A 52 -12.55 -11.99 -4.64
N VAL A 53 -11.54 -12.61 -5.23
CA VAL A 53 -11.76 -13.62 -6.28
C VAL A 53 -12.54 -14.80 -5.72
N LEU A 54 -12.12 -15.35 -4.58
CA LEU A 54 -12.83 -16.46 -3.94
C LEU A 54 -14.25 -16.11 -3.51
N LEU A 55 -14.48 -14.85 -3.12
CA LEU A 55 -15.77 -14.39 -2.61
C LEU A 55 -16.77 -14.06 -3.73
N TRP A 56 -16.31 -13.46 -4.83
CA TRP A 56 -17.18 -12.81 -5.82
C TRP A 56 -17.12 -13.41 -7.23
N ALA A 57 -16.03 -14.11 -7.62
CA ALA A 57 -15.86 -14.56 -9.01
C ALA A 57 -16.91 -15.60 -9.44
N GLU A 58 -17.26 -16.52 -8.53
CA GLU A 58 -18.19 -17.62 -8.80
C GLU A 58 -19.60 -17.36 -8.24
N ARG A 59 -19.89 -16.13 -7.79
CA ARG A 59 -21.21 -15.79 -7.26
C ARG A 59 -22.26 -15.91 -8.35
N VAL A 60 -23.33 -16.64 -8.04
CA VAL A 60 -24.49 -16.84 -8.94
C VAL A 60 -25.72 -16.17 -8.35
N GLY A 61 -26.70 -15.83 -9.18
CA GLY A 61 -27.95 -15.18 -8.78
C GLY A 61 -28.10 -13.77 -9.34
N ASN A 62 -29.13 -13.07 -8.88
CA ASN A 62 -29.49 -11.73 -9.42
C ASN A 62 -28.40 -10.68 -9.23
N ASP A 63 -27.59 -10.81 -8.18
CA ASP A 63 -26.56 -9.86 -7.82
C ASP A 63 -25.18 -10.20 -8.44
N ALA A 64 -25.06 -11.31 -9.17
CA ALA A 64 -23.78 -11.77 -9.71
C ALA A 64 -23.09 -10.74 -10.61
N ALA A 65 -23.86 -10.02 -11.43
CA ALA A 65 -23.34 -8.98 -12.31
C ALA A 65 -22.73 -7.81 -11.50
N HIS A 66 -23.40 -7.39 -10.44
CA HIS A 66 -22.93 -6.34 -9.55
C HIS A 66 -21.63 -6.74 -8.85
N PHE A 67 -21.54 -7.96 -8.31
CA PHE A 67 -20.32 -8.44 -7.65
C PHE A 67 -19.14 -8.60 -8.60
N ARG A 68 -19.39 -8.96 -9.87
CA ARG A 68 -18.34 -8.96 -10.90
C ARG A 68 -17.82 -7.55 -11.19
N GLN A 69 -18.72 -6.55 -11.27
CA GLN A 69 -18.30 -5.15 -11.42
C GLN A 69 -17.47 -4.65 -10.24
N LEU A 70 -17.87 -4.98 -9.00
CA LEU A 70 -17.10 -4.66 -7.80
C LEU A 70 -15.71 -5.34 -7.80
N LEU A 71 -15.65 -6.60 -8.23
CA LEU A 71 -14.40 -7.34 -8.35
C LEU A 71 -13.48 -6.68 -9.39
N GLU A 72 -13.98 -6.43 -10.60
CA GLU A 72 -13.22 -5.78 -11.68
C GLU A 72 -12.70 -4.40 -11.26
N HIS A 73 -13.55 -3.60 -10.64
CA HIS A 73 -13.20 -2.29 -10.10
C HIS A 73 -12.08 -2.40 -9.03
N SER A 74 -12.20 -3.31 -8.08
CA SER A 74 -11.20 -3.53 -7.05
C SER A 74 -9.88 -4.03 -7.63
N MET A 75 -9.93 -4.95 -8.60
CA MET A 75 -8.75 -5.48 -9.28
C MET A 75 -8.01 -4.41 -10.08
N ALA A 76 -8.70 -3.42 -10.65
CA ALA A 76 -8.04 -2.30 -11.32
C ALA A 76 -7.15 -1.52 -10.34
N LEU A 77 -7.62 -1.25 -9.12
CA LEU A 77 -6.82 -0.59 -8.08
C LEU A 77 -5.63 -1.45 -7.64
N PHE A 78 -5.85 -2.75 -7.42
CA PHE A 78 -4.79 -3.67 -6.97
C PHE A 78 -3.70 -3.87 -8.02
N GLN A 79 -4.08 -3.96 -9.29
CA GLN A 79 -3.13 -4.01 -10.41
C GLN A 79 -2.33 -2.70 -10.52
N ALA A 80 -2.97 -1.55 -10.35
CA ALA A 80 -2.29 -0.26 -10.32
C ALA A 80 -1.27 -0.19 -9.16
N ALA A 81 -1.65 -0.61 -7.95
CA ALA A 81 -0.76 -0.70 -6.80
C ALA A 81 0.43 -1.64 -7.06
N THR A 82 0.18 -2.79 -7.68
CA THR A 82 1.22 -3.76 -8.07
C THR A 82 2.20 -3.16 -9.08
N ILE A 83 1.72 -2.42 -10.08
CA ILE A 83 2.57 -1.77 -11.08
C ILE A 83 3.49 -0.73 -10.43
N VAL A 84 2.93 0.11 -9.56
CA VAL A 84 3.69 1.18 -8.87
C VAL A 84 4.77 0.61 -7.95
N SER A 85 4.50 -0.52 -7.32
CA SER A 85 5.42 -1.15 -6.35
C SER A 85 6.58 -1.91 -7.00
N ARG A 86 6.65 -1.99 -8.32
CA ARG A 86 7.74 -2.70 -9.01
C ARG A 86 9.08 -1.94 -8.92
N TYR A 87 10.17 -2.68 -8.86
CA TYR A 87 11.53 -2.16 -8.85
C TYR A 87 11.96 -1.51 -10.18
N THR A 88 11.22 -1.78 -11.27
CA THR A 88 11.51 -1.24 -12.60
C THR A 88 10.30 -0.53 -13.16
N SER A 89 10.52 0.59 -13.84
CA SER A 89 9.51 1.34 -14.58
C SER A 89 9.75 1.29 -16.08
N SER A 90 8.67 1.43 -16.87
CA SER A 90 8.73 1.62 -18.30
C SER A 90 7.56 2.50 -18.76
N LYS A 91 7.66 3.10 -19.94
CA LYS A 91 6.56 3.90 -20.52
C LYS A 91 5.26 3.10 -20.63
N SER A 92 5.32 1.82 -21.01
CA SER A 92 4.15 0.94 -21.12
C SER A 92 3.53 0.66 -19.76
N ARG A 93 4.32 0.41 -18.71
CA ARG A 93 3.82 0.22 -17.34
C ARG A 93 3.20 1.48 -16.78
N ALA A 94 3.82 2.63 -17.00
CA ALA A 94 3.25 3.91 -16.58
C ALA A 94 1.90 4.16 -17.27
N ALA A 95 1.78 3.87 -18.58
CA ALA A 95 0.52 3.98 -19.30
C ALA A 95 -0.54 3.02 -18.75
N ALA A 96 -0.19 1.76 -18.50
CA ALA A 96 -1.09 0.78 -17.88
C ALA A 96 -1.58 1.24 -16.50
N TYR A 97 -0.69 1.78 -15.66
CA TYR A 97 -1.07 2.39 -14.38
C TYR A 97 -2.11 3.49 -14.55
N ARG A 98 -1.85 4.44 -15.48
CA ARG A 98 -2.77 5.56 -15.76
C ARG A 98 -4.15 5.06 -16.16
N ASP A 99 -4.20 4.06 -17.04
CA ASP A 99 -5.47 3.56 -17.59
C ASP A 99 -6.26 2.79 -16.51
N LEU A 100 -5.60 2.02 -15.65
CA LEU A 100 -6.20 1.37 -14.48
C LEU A 100 -6.76 2.37 -13.46
N ILE A 101 -6.00 3.42 -13.13
CA ILE A 101 -6.46 4.45 -12.19
C ILE A 101 -7.62 5.27 -12.79
N LYS A 102 -7.58 5.58 -14.08
CA LYS A 102 -8.72 6.24 -14.76
C LYS A 102 -9.97 5.39 -14.70
N HIS A 103 -9.85 4.10 -15.00
CA HIS A 103 -10.97 3.14 -14.90
C HIS A 103 -11.52 3.08 -13.47
N TRP A 104 -10.65 2.93 -12.48
CA TRP A 104 -11.05 2.89 -11.08
C TRP A 104 -11.75 4.18 -10.63
N LEU A 105 -11.20 5.35 -10.91
CA LEU A 105 -11.77 6.64 -10.54
C LEU A 105 -13.08 6.94 -11.29
N GLY A 106 -13.17 6.55 -12.56
CA GLY A 106 -14.35 6.76 -13.39
C GLY A 106 -15.58 6.03 -12.88
N ASN A 107 -15.40 4.81 -12.37
CA ASN A 107 -16.51 3.97 -11.90
C ASN A 107 -16.78 4.12 -10.39
N LEU A 108 -15.93 4.85 -9.66
CA LEU A 108 -16.00 4.93 -8.20
C LEU A 108 -17.34 5.49 -7.69
N GLN A 109 -17.87 6.52 -8.33
CA GLN A 109 -19.11 7.17 -7.90
C GLN A 109 -20.34 6.31 -8.20
N ASP A 110 -20.33 5.60 -9.33
CA ASP A 110 -21.45 4.77 -9.76
C ASP A 110 -21.57 3.51 -8.89
N LEU A 111 -20.43 2.90 -8.54
CA LEU A 111 -20.39 1.71 -7.70
C LEU A 111 -20.58 2.04 -6.21
N TYR A 112 -20.19 3.23 -5.77
CA TYR A 112 -20.26 3.65 -4.36
C TYR A 112 -20.90 5.04 -4.21
N PRO A 113 -22.20 5.19 -4.54
CA PRO A 113 -22.89 6.50 -4.57
C PRO A 113 -22.93 7.19 -3.19
N HIS A 114 -22.87 6.43 -2.11
CA HIS A 114 -22.89 6.95 -0.75
C HIS A 114 -21.51 7.42 -0.23
N THR A 115 -20.45 7.19 -1.00
CA THR A 115 -19.13 7.71 -0.62
C THR A 115 -18.99 9.18 -0.99
N LYS A 116 -18.30 9.95 -0.15
CA LYS A 116 -17.96 11.35 -0.48
C LYS A 116 -17.21 11.38 -1.80
N THR A 117 -17.67 12.24 -2.70
CA THR A 117 -17.14 12.36 -4.06
C THR A 117 -15.61 12.48 -4.10
N PRO A 118 -14.94 11.82 -5.06
CA PRO A 118 -13.50 11.91 -5.27
C PRO A 118 -13.00 13.36 -5.47
N ARG A 119 -13.88 14.25 -5.98
CA ARG A 119 -13.55 15.67 -6.23
C ARG A 119 -13.15 16.44 -4.97
N THR A 120 -13.55 15.98 -3.78
CA THR A 120 -13.24 16.64 -2.50
C THR A 120 -12.07 15.99 -1.76
N ARG A 121 -11.47 14.92 -2.30
CA ARG A 121 -10.35 14.22 -1.69
C ARG A 121 -9.06 14.41 -2.50
N THR A 122 -8.01 14.81 -1.83
CA THR A 122 -6.69 15.02 -2.43
C THR A 122 -6.03 13.74 -2.93
N ASN A 123 -6.21 12.62 -2.22
CA ASN A 123 -5.54 11.35 -2.55
C ASN A 123 -5.86 10.80 -3.95
N PRO A 124 -7.14 10.73 -4.42
CA PRO A 124 -7.46 10.34 -5.79
C PRO A 124 -6.84 11.26 -6.84
N HIS A 125 -6.78 12.57 -6.57
CA HIS A 125 -6.13 13.52 -7.45
C HIS A 125 -4.62 13.24 -7.57
N TYR A 126 -3.93 13.03 -6.45
CA TYR A 126 -2.51 12.68 -6.47
C TYR A 126 -2.22 11.35 -7.16
N ALA A 127 -3.10 10.35 -7.03
CA ALA A 127 -2.96 9.09 -7.73
C ALA A 127 -2.86 9.26 -9.25
N MET A 128 -3.57 10.24 -9.83
CA MET A 128 -3.48 10.55 -11.26
C MET A 128 -2.09 11.09 -11.67
N HIS A 129 -1.40 11.77 -10.77
CA HIS A 129 -0.07 12.33 -11.05
C HIS A 129 1.07 11.30 -10.97
N ILE A 130 0.86 10.16 -10.33
CA ILE A 130 1.86 9.08 -10.23
C ILE A 130 2.33 8.63 -11.62
N TYR A 131 1.46 8.64 -12.63
CA TYR A 131 1.84 8.39 -14.01
C TYR A 131 3.01 9.28 -14.47
N HIS A 132 2.92 10.57 -14.23
CA HIS A 132 3.97 11.53 -14.60
C HIS A 132 5.26 11.31 -13.80
N PHE A 133 5.10 10.98 -12.51
CA PHE A 133 6.25 10.69 -11.64
C PHE A 133 6.97 9.40 -12.03
N LEU A 134 6.26 8.37 -12.47
CA LEU A 134 6.85 7.15 -13.01
C LEU A 134 7.67 7.42 -14.29
N LEU A 135 7.27 8.39 -15.11
CA LEU A 135 8.01 8.80 -16.31
C LEU A 135 9.21 9.68 -16.00
N LEU A 136 9.09 10.59 -15.01
CA LEU A 136 10.12 11.57 -14.66
C LEU A 136 11.19 11.00 -13.72
N PHE A 137 10.76 10.22 -12.70
CA PHE A 137 11.62 9.78 -11.60
C PHE A 137 11.87 8.28 -11.59
N GLY A 138 11.26 7.53 -12.53
CA GLY A 138 11.37 6.07 -12.57
C GLY A 138 10.50 5.36 -11.53
N PRO A 139 10.92 4.18 -11.05
CA PRO A 139 10.12 3.35 -10.14
C PRO A 139 9.78 4.08 -8.84
N ALA A 140 8.54 3.90 -8.33
CA ALA A 140 8.09 4.58 -7.11
C ALA A 140 8.96 4.25 -5.89
N ILE A 141 9.54 3.07 -5.83
CA ILE A 141 10.43 2.63 -4.75
C ILE A 141 11.66 3.55 -4.57
N SER A 142 12.08 4.28 -5.62
CA SER A 142 13.22 5.20 -5.55
C SER A 142 12.89 6.57 -4.94
N TRP A 143 11.60 6.94 -4.88
CA TRP A 143 11.14 8.25 -4.39
C TRP A 143 9.97 8.20 -3.40
N TRP A 144 9.44 7.02 -3.03
CA TRP A 144 8.38 6.88 -2.02
C TRP A 144 8.88 7.19 -0.60
N ALA A 145 7.96 7.53 0.30
CA ALA A 145 8.30 8.00 1.64
C ALA A 145 8.62 6.90 2.66
N PHE A 146 8.35 5.61 2.39
CA PHE A 146 8.51 4.52 3.36
C PHE A 146 9.87 4.46 4.08
N PRO A 147 11.03 4.62 3.39
CA PRO A 147 12.31 4.63 4.09
C PRO A 147 12.45 5.82 5.04
N VAL A 148 11.93 7.00 4.64
CA VAL A 148 11.97 8.24 5.44
C VAL A 148 11.05 8.11 6.66
N GLU A 149 9.82 7.63 6.46
CA GLU A 149 8.87 7.38 7.55
C GLU A 149 9.41 6.37 8.57
N ARG A 150 10.03 5.29 8.10
CA ARG A 150 10.68 4.31 8.98
C ARG A 150 11.81 4.93 9.77
N LEU A 151 12.63 5.78 9.14
CA LEU A 151 13.71 6.51 9.80
C LEU A 151 13.17 7.47 10.86
N ILE A 152 12.16 8.26 10.54
CA ILE A 152 11.50 9.17 11.49
C ILE A 152 10.91 8.38 12.66
N GLY A 153 10.26 7.25 12.40
CA GLY A 153 9.72 6.37 13.44
C GLY A 153 10.80 5.77 14.34
N GLN A 154 12.00 5.52 13.83
CA GLN A 154 13.14 5.10 14.63
C GLN A 154 13.71 6.25 15.45
N LEU A 155 13.86 7.44 14.87
CA LEU A 155 14.32 8.64 15.56
C LEU A 155 13.39 9.03 16.72
N GLY A 156 12.06 8.91 16.52
CA GLY A 156 11.08 9.20 17.57
C GLY A 156 11.13 8.24 18.77
N LYS A 157 11.75 7.06 18.62
CA LYS A 157 11.95 6.10 19.73
C LYS A 157 13.21 6.36 20.54
N ILE A 158 14.06 7.28 20.13
CA ILE A 158 15.25 7.66 20.88
C ILE A 158 14.78 8.50 22.06
N ASN A 159 14.95 7.96 23.29
CA ASN A 159 14.67 8.70 24.51
C ASN A 159 15.55 9.96 24.54
N SER A 160 14.91 11.11 24.35
CA SER A 160 15.56 12.40 24.56
C SER A 160 15.51 12.71 26.05
N ASN A 161 16.56 12.31 26.79
CA ASN A 161 16.78 12.87 28.12
C ASN A 161 16.96 14.37 27.99
N ASP A 162 16.19 15.18 28.75
CA ASP A 162 16.27 16.64 28.73
C ASP A 162 17.61 17.20 29.27
N HIS A 163 18.60 16.34 29.57
CA HIS A 163 19.95 16.73 29.93
C HIS A 163 20.80 17.03 28.70
N LEU A 164 21.33 18.26 28.65
CA LEU A 164 22.12 18.84 27.55
C LEU A 164 23.32 18.00 27.06
N GLY A 165 23.83 17.06 27.83
CA GLY A 165 24.95 16.19 27.45
C GLY A 165 24.56 14.85 26.82
N GLY A 166 23.36 14.33 27.06
CA GLY A 166 22.94 13.02 26.56
C GLY A 166 22.41 13.01 25.12
N ARG A 167 21.83 14.14 24.68
CA ARG A 167 21.28 14.31 23.33
C ARG A 167 22.32 14.25 22.22
N SER A 168 23.50 14.85 22.46
CA SER A 168 24.54 15.01 21.44
C SER A 168 25.19 13.67 21.07
N LEU A 169 25.52 12.84 22.06
CA LEU A 169 26.20 11.57 21.85
C LEU A 169 25.30 10.51 21.23
N SER A 170 24.07 10.36 21.68
CA SER A 170 23.10 9.39 21.14
C SER A 170 22.73 9.73 19.69
N MET A 171 22.53 11.00 19.38
CA MET A 171 22.22 11.47 18.04
C MET A 171 23.43 11.28 17.11
N HIS A 172 24.64 11.54 17.57
CA HIS A 172 25.86 11.40 16.78
C HIS A 172 26.16 9.93 16.45
N LEU A 173 26.04 9.03 17.41
CA LEU A 173 26.18 7.57 17.23
C LEU A 173 25.10 7.01 16.30
N TYR A 174 23.89 7.54 16.37
CA TYR A 174 22.76 7.11 15.53
C TYR A 174 22.95 7.53 14.08
N VAL A 175 23.38 8.77 13.83
CA VAL A 175 23.69 9.29 12.48
C VAL A 175 24.86 8.50 11.86
N ILE A 176 25.90 8.17 12.63
CA ILE A 176 27.01 7.33 12.18
C ILE A 176 26.49 5.94 11.78
N ARG A 177 25.65 5.32 12.61
CA ARG A 177 25.08 3.98 12.35
C ARG A 177 24.20 3.95 11.10
N ILE A 178 23.42 5.01 10.87
CA ILE A 178 22.61 5.15 9.64
C ILE A 178 23.51 5.29 8.42
N ASN A 179 24.52 6.14 8.46
CA ASN A 179 25.46 6.32 7.35
C ASN A 179 26.18 5.01 7.01
N LEU A 180 26.60 4.24 8.00
CA LEU A 180 27.23 2.94 7.78
C LEU A 180 26.27 1.91 7.17
N SER A 181 25.01 1.90 7.60
CA SER A 181 23.98 1.00 7.02
C SER A 181 23.60 1.37 5.59
N LEU A 182 23.53 2.66 5.27
CA LEU A 182 23.28 3.14 3.91
C LEU A 182 24.46 2.81 2.98
N GLN A 183 25.70 2.96 3.44
CA GLN A 183 26.90 2.60 2.67
C GLN A 183 27.00 1.08 2.44
N ALA A 184 26.64 0.25 3.43
CA ALA A 184 26.60 -1.21 3.29
C ALA A 184 25.56 -1.65 2.26
N ASN A 185 24.35 -1.05 2.29
CA ASN A 185 23.31 -1.34 1.32
C ASN A 185 23.62 -0.86 -0.11
N MET A 186 24.38 0.22 -0.27
CA MET A 186 24.85 0.69 -1.57
C MET A 186 25.93 -0.23 -2.16
N LYS A 187 26.83 -0.77 -1.32
CA LYS A 187 27.87 -1.73 -1.76
C LYS A 187 27.31 -3.09 -2.18
N GLN A 188 26.15 -3.50 -1.69
CA GLN A 188 25.49 -4.74 -2.09
C GLN A 188 24.68 -4.63 -3.40
N ARG A 189 24.55 -3.42 -3.97
CA ARG A 189 23.79 -3.15 -5.18
C ARG A 189 24.68 -2.83 -6.42
N LEU A 190 25.97 -2.82 -6.25
CA LEU A 190 26.99 -2.75 -7.30
C LEU A 190 27.60 -4.15 -7.55
#